data_98ef4fca7000ea876ff46a43678276bf
#
_entry.id   98ef4fca7000ea876ff46a43678276bf
#
_cell.length_a   1.000
_cell.length_b   1.000
_cell.length_c   1.000
_cell.angle_alpha   90.00
_cell.angle_beta   90.00
_cell.angle_gamma   90.00
#
_symmetry.space_group_name_H-M   'P 1'
#
loop_
_entity.id
_entity.type
_entity.pdbx_description
1 polymer ?
#
loop_
_entity_poly.entity_id
_entity_poly.type
_entity_poly.pdbx_seq_one_letter_code
_entity_poly.pdbx_strand_id
1 'polypeptide(L)'
;DEERVNERELTRRIYQYIGAEIDIIPLQLIKGSKSDRGEIGQDIVIASRKAAMEIKRNEYWFGINSRRRKGEIFEEDLIHDGSLIEARVLAATRGFVYVEAFGAECVIPAKDVSYAKVENCRDIYKAGDSVGIRVKNVVKDEDVCGVRFAASIKEARPDPRKDAFKRYVRNGIYQGKVTMLQTDVDKASGVFVSLPGPIDVFCKAPRMVMPEIGDIVSILIVGKDEENLLLWGSIKHTEKQSVR
;
A
#
# COMPACT_ATOMS: atom_id res chain seq x y z
N ASP A 1 6.16 35.91 5.86
CA ASP A 1 7.04 35.25 4.88
C ASP A 1 6.23 34.21 4.15
N GLU A 2 5.59 34.61 3.04
CA GLU A 2 4.98 33.68 2.10
C GLU A 2 6.11 32.83 1.52
N GLU A 3 6.17 31.55 1.91
CA GLU A 3 7.05 30.58 1.30
C GLU A 3 6.78 30.60 -0.21
N ARG A 4 7.72 31.13 -0.98
CA ARG A 4 7.71 30.99 -2.43
C ARG A 4 7.73 29.50 -2.73
N VAL A 5 6.56 28.93 -2.99
CA VAL A 5 6.43 27.55 -3.42
C VAL A 5 7.32 27.39 -4.65
N ASN A 6 8.32 26.55 -4.53
CA ASN A 6 9.25 26.34 -5.64
C ASN A 6 8.44 25.78 -6.82
N GLU A 7 8.46 26.46 -7.94
CA GLU A 7 7.69 26.12 -9.15
C GLU A 7 7.90 24.63 -9.58
N ARG A 8 9.11 24.12 -9.36
CA ARG A 8 9.43 22.70 -9.60
C ARG A 8 8.68 21.75 -8.66
N GLU A 9 8.50 22.14 -7.40
CA GLU A 9 7.74 21.33 -6.43
C GLU A 9 6.24 21.35 -6.74
N LEU A 10 5.71 22.50 -7.11
CA LEU A 10 4.32 22.65 -7.56
C LEU A 10 4.05 21.79 -8.80
N THR A 11 4.92 21.90 -9.80
CA THR A 11 4.86 21.11 -11.02
C THR A 11 4.89 19.60 -10.70
N ARG A 12 5.81 19.17 -9.83
CA ARG A 12 5.91 17.77 -9.41
C ARG A 12 4.63 17.28 -8.72
N ARG A 13 4.01 18.08 -7.87
CA ARG A 13 2.74 17.74 -7.20
C ARG A 13 1.61 17.62 -8.19
N ILE A 14 1.51 18.52 -9.17
CA ILE A 14 0.48 18.45 -10.21
C ILE A 14 0.62 17.17 -11.05
N TYR A 15 1.86 16.83 -11.45
CA TYR A 15 2.11 15.61 -12.23
C TYR A 15 1.74 14.31 -11.50
N GLN A 16 1.68 14.30 -10.17
CA GLN A 16 1.27 13.13 -9.39
C GLN A 16 -0.20 12.77 -9.59
N TYR A 17 -1.04 13.74 -9.99
CA TYR A 17 -2.47 13.53 -10.19
C TYR A 17 -2.87 13.23 -11.63
N ILE A 18 -1.91 13.17 -12.56
CA ILE A 18 -2.21 12.86 -13.95
C ILE A 18 -2.73 11.43 -14.06
N GLY A 19 -3.97 11.31 -14.58
CA GLY A 19 -4.68 10.04 -14.71
C GLY A 19 -5.49 9.63 -13.47
N ALA A 20 -5.39 10.36 -12.36
CA ALA A 20 -6.24 10.16 -11.21
C ALA A 20 -7.52 11.00 -11.31
N GLU A 21 -8.65 10.44 -10.89
CA GLU A 21 -9.85 11.22 -10.62
C GLU A 21 -9.64 12.04 -9.34
N ILE A 22 -9.98 13.32 -9.38
CA ILE A 22 -9.87 14.21 -8.23
C ILE A 22 -11.21 14.89 -7.96
N ASP A 23 -11.50 15.11 -6.68
CA ASP A 23 -12.66 15.87 -6.26
C ASP A 23 -12.35 17.37 -6.29
N ILE A 24 -13.25 18.15 -6.84
CA ILE A 24 -13.13 19.61 -6.92
C ILE A 24 -14.46 20.27 -6.58
N ILE A 25 -14.37 21.50 -6.06
CA ILE A 25 -15.54 22.38 -5.92
C ILE A 25 -15.40 23.52 -6.93
N PRO A 26 -16.36 23.68 -7.84
CA PRO A 26 -16.36 24.81 -8.75
C PRO A 26 -16.60 26.10 -7.95
N LEU A 27 -15.71 27.08 -8.13
CA LEU A 27 -15.79 28.39 -7.47
C LEU A 27 -16.38 29.44 -8.41
N GLN A 28 -15.99 29.42 -9.68
CA GLN A 28 -16.39 30.43 -10.65
C GLN A 28 -16.44 29.82 -12.07
N LEU A 29 -17.46 30.23 -12.82
CA LEU A 29 -17.59 29.97 -14.26
C LEU A 29 -17.35 31.28 -15.01
N ILE A 30 -16.31 31.35 -15.81
CA ILE A 30 -16.02 32.45 -16.73
C ILE A 30 -16.49 32.02 -18.11
N LYS A 31 -17.56 32.63 -18.62
CA LYS A 31 -18.04 32.37 -19.97
C LYS A 31 -17.13 33.00 -21.00
N GLY A 32 -16.82 32.22 -22.04
CA GLY A 32 -16.08 32.71 -23.19
C GLY A 32 -16.86 33.83 -23.91
N SER A 33 -16.21 34.94 -24.17
CA SER A 33 -16.80 36.01 -24.97
C SER A 33 -16.65 35.72 -26.47
N LYS A 34 -17.60 36.13 -27.28
CA LYS A 34 -17.46 36.15 -28.74
C LYS A 34 -16.43 37.22 -29.11
N SER A 35 -15.40 36.85 -29.85
CA SER A 35 -14.51 37.81 -30.45
C SER A 35 -15.19 38.50 -31.63
N ASP A 36 -14.71 39.69 -32.00
CA ASP A 36 -15.20 40.45 -33.19
C ASP A 36 -15.07 39.66 -34.50
N ARG A 37 -14.30 38.58 -34.50
CA ARG A 37 -14.10 37.66 -35.63
C ARG A 37 -15.06 36.46 -35.62
N GLY A 38 -16.01 36.42 -34.67
CA GLY A 38 -17.02 35.35 -34.56
C GLY A 38 -16.55 34.07 -33.89
N GLU A 39 -15.29 34.01 -33.39
CA GLU A 39 -14.81 32.89 -32.60
C GLU A 39 -15.38 32.95 -31.19
N ILE A 40 -15.96 31.85 -30.72
CA ILE A 40 -16.49 31.71 -29.37
C ILE A 40 -15.33 31.29 -28.47
N GLY A 41 -14.98 32.13 -27.52
CA GLY A 41 -13.99 31.78 -26.47
C GLY A 41 -14.50 30.59 -25.65
N GLN A 42 -13.58 29.77 -25.17
CA GLN A 42 -13.92 28.62 -24.33
C GLN A 42 -14.37 29.07 -22.92
N ASP A 43 -15.38 28.39 -22.39
CA ASP A 43 -15.77 28.57 -20.99
C ASP A 43 -14.68 28.01 -20.08
N ILE A 44 -14.34 28.76 -19.03
CA ILE A 44 -13.31 28.38 -18.04
C ILE A 44 -13.99 28.18 -16.68
N VAL A 45 -13.75 27.04 -16.06
CA VAL A 45 -14.17 26.76 -14.68
C VAL A 45 -12.98 26.87 -13.75
N ILE A 46 -13.07 27.80 -12.79
CA ILE A 46 -12.14 27.85 -11.67
C ILE A 46 -12.69 26.97 -10.55
N ALA A 47 -11.87 26.03 -10.08
CA ALA A 47 -12.28 25.07 -9.06
C ALA A 47 -11.20 24.89 -7.98
N SER A 48 -11.60 24.49 -6.77
CA SER A 48 -10.72 24.23 -5.64
C SER A 48 -10.77 22.77 -5.23
N ARG A 49 -9.63 22.06 -5.37
CA ARG A 49 -9.44 20.76 -4.77
C ARG A 49 -9.30 20.86 -3.25
N LYS A 50 -8.58 21.87 -2.74
CA LYS A 50 -8.40 22.11 -1.30
C LYS A 50 -9.74 22.17 -0.56
N ALA A 51 -10.71 22.92 -1.09
CA ALA A 51 -12.03 23.04 -0.49
C ALA A 51 -12.80 21.71 -0.50
N ALA A 52 -12.69 20.93 -1.59
CA ALA A 52 -13.30 19.59 -1.65
C ALA A 52 -12.72 18.65 -0.60
N MET A 53 -11.39 18.64 -0.46
CA MET A 53 -10.70 17.81 0.53
C MET A 53 -11.05 18.19 1.97
N GLU A 54 -11.18 19.49 2.25
CA GLU A 54 -11.57 20.01 3.58
C GLU A 54 -12.99 19.57 3.95
N ILE A 55 -13.94 19.69 3.05
CA ILE A 55 -15.32 19.24 3.29
C ILE A 55 -15.34 17.73 3.61
N LYS A 56 -14.64 16.91 2.83
CA LYS A 56 -14.57 15.47 3.09
C LYS A 56 -13.93 15.15 4.44
N ARG A 57 -12.81 15.82 4.79
CA ARG A 57 -12.20 15.63 6.12
C ARG A 57 -13.16 15.96 7.24
N ASN A 58 -13.82 17.12 7.15
CA ASN A 58 -14.77 17.56 8.16
C ASN A 58 -15.92 16.56 8.33
N GLU A 59 -16.43 16.00 7.24
CA GLU A 59 -17.53 15.04 7.29
C GLU A 59 -17.10 13.67 7.83
N TYR A 60 -16.03 13.09 7.30
CA TYR A 60 -15.70 11.67 7.55
C TYR A 60 -14.72 11.46 8.71
N TRP A 61 -13.86 12.44 9.01
CA TRP A 61 -12.87 12.32 10.07
C TRP A 61 -13.25 13.04 11.37
N PHE A 62 -13.96 14.17 11.26
CA PHE A 62 -14.33 15.00 12.41
C PHE A 62 -15.84 15.01 12.70
N GLY A 63 -16.69 14.52 11.80
CA GLY A 63 -18.15 14.54 11.96
C GLY A 63 -18.77 15.92 11.86
N ILE A 64 -18.02 16.91 11.36
CA ILE A 64 -18.49 18.28 11.19
C ILE A 64 -19.23 18.39 9.86
N ASN A 65 -20.40 19.08 9.89
CA ASN A 65 -21.24 19.32 8.69
C ASN A 65 -21.68 18.05 7.95
N SER A 66 -21.73 16.90 8.64
CA SER A 66 -22.26 15.72 8.01
C SER A 66 -23.72 15.98 7.57
N ARG A 67 -24.09 15.55 6.37
CA ARG A 67 -25.47 15.61 5.84
C ARG A 67 -26.42 14.69 6.63
N ARG A 68 -25.90 13.88 7.53
CA ARG A 68 -26.65 13.07 8.48
C ARG A 68 -27.32 14.01 9.47
N ARG A 69 -28.56 13.70 9.84
CA ARG A 69 -29.35 14.51 10.77
C ARG A 69 -28.59 14.74 12.07
N LYS A 70 -28.61 15.98 12.59
CA LYS A 70 -28.04 16.31 13.90
C LYS A 70 -28.49 15.27 14.95
N GLY A 71 -27.58 14.52 15.51
CA GLY A 71 -27.82 13.51 16.55
C GLY A 71 -27.59 12.05 16.14
N GLU A 72 -27.27 11.75 14.87
CA GLU A 72 -27.08 10.38 14.38
C GLU A 72 -25.63 10.02 14.00
N ILE A 73 -24.64 10.84 14.41
CA ILE A 73 -23.22 10.50 14.21
C ILE A 73 -22.73 9.85 15.49
N PHE A 74 -22.50 8.54 15.43
CA PHE A 74 -21.75 7.85 16.46
C PHE A 74 -20.27 8.00 16.15
N GLU A 75 -19.40 8.08 17.18
CA GLU A 75 -17.94 8.11 17.00
C GLU A 75 -17.44 6.89 16.19
N GLU A 76 -18.16 5.78 16.27
CA GLU A 76 -17.92 4.55 15.51
C GLU A 76 -18.09 4.71 13.98
N ASP A 77 -18.86 5.73 13.54
CA ASP A 77 -19.05 6.04 12.13
C ASP A 77 -17.92 6.88 11.53
N LEU A 78 -17.07 7.46 12.39
CA LEU A 78 -15.93 8.27 11.95
C LEU A 78 -14.72 7.38 11.64
N ILE A 79 -13.89 7.87 10.73
CA ILE A 79 -12.65 7.18 10.41
C ILE A 79 -11.67 7.30 11.58
N HIS A 80 -11.21 6.16 12.08
CA HIS A 80 -10.30 6.01 13.20
C HIS A 80 -9.26 4.90 12.94
N ASP A 81 -8.38 4.67 13.89
CA ASP A 81 -7.44 3.55 13.84
C ASP A 81 -8.18 2.21 13.73
N GLY A 82 -7.76 1.39 12.78
CA GLY A 82 -8.37 0.10 12.49
C GLY A 82 -9.53 0.13 11.48
N SER A 83 -10.05 1.31 11.11
CA SER A 83 -11.10 1.43 10.11
C SER A 83 -10.68 0.79 8.78
N LEU A 84 -11.61 0.06 8.18
CA LEU A 84 -11.49 -0.47 6.82
C LEU A 84 -12.24 0.44 5.88
N ILE A 85 -11.53 1.12 5.00
CA ILE A 85 -12.09 2.09 4.08
C ILE A 85 -11.56 1.88 2.67
N GLU A 86 -12.28 2.43 1.71
CA GLU A 86 -11.84 2.49 0.32
C GLU A 86 -11.06 3.78 0.08
N ALA A 87 -9.93 3.67 -0.62
CA ALA A 87 -9.09 4.80 -0.98
C ALA A 87 -8.83 4.80 -2.48
N ARG A 88 -8.64 5.98 -3.03
CA ARG A 88 -8.30 6.18 -4.44
C ARG A 88 -6.79 6.26 -4.60
N VAL A 89 -6.23 5.50 -5.53
CA VAL A 89 -4.81 5.59 -5.88
C VAL A 89 -4.57 6.85 -6.70
N LEU A 90 -3.73 7.74 -6.20
CA LEU A 90 -3.31 8.95 -6.90
C LEU A 90 -2.11 8.67 -7.79
N ALA A 91 -1.16 7.88 -7.30
CA ALA A 91 0.03 7.50 -8.05
C ALA A 91 0.68 6.25 -7.44
N ALA A 92 1.42 5.52 -8.25
CA ALA A 92 2.31 4.46 -7.79
C ALA A 92 3.74 4.71 -8.28
N THR A 93 4.71 4.43 -7.41
CA THR A 93 6.14 4.43 -7.71
C THR A 93 6.68 3.02 -7.50
N ARG A 94 7.98 2.80 -7.67
CA ARG A 94 8.57 1.49 -7.42
C ARG A 94 8.35 1.02 -5.97
N GLY A 95 8.51 1.92 -4.99
CA GLY A 95 8.49 1.58 -3.55
C GLY A 95 7.25 2.02 -2.78
N PHE A 96 6.35 2.79 -3.39
CA PHE A 96 5.25 3.43 -2.68
C PHE A 96 3.99 3.54 -3.53
N VAL A 97 2.83 3.51 -2.86
CA VAL A 97 1.52 3.85 -3.43
C VAL A 97 0.99 5.08 -2.69
N TYR A 98 0.62 6.11 -3.45
CA TYR A 98 0.02 7.34 -2.94
C TYR A 98 -1.49 7.21 -3.05
N VAL A 99 -2.19 7.38 -1.95
CA VAL A 99 -3.65 7.23 -1.90
C VAL A 99 -4.32 8.45 -1.28
N GLU A 100 -5.55 8.69 -1.66
CA GLU A 100 -6.47 9.65 -1.05
C GLU A 100 -7.67 8.90 -0.49
N ALA A 101 -8.01 9.19 0.76
CA ALA A 101 -9.18 8.66 1.42
C ALA A 101 -9.93 9.77 2.15
N PHE A 102 -11.12 10.06 1.68
CA PHE A 102 -12.05 11.02 2.31
C PHE A 102 -11.41 12.36 2.69
N GLY A 103 -10.64 12.94 1.76
CA GLY A 103 -10.04 14.25 1.94
C GLY A 103 -8.67 14.26 2.61
N ALA A 104 -8.13 13.11 2.98
CA ALA A 104 -6.78 12.97 3.51
C ALA A 104 -5.91 12.10 2.59
N GLU A 105 -4.63 12.42 2.49
CA GLU A 105 -3.67 11.70 1.65
C GLU A 105 -2.69 10.92 2.51
N CYS A 106 -2.28 9.75 2.02
CA CYS A 106 -1.34 8.86 2.69
C CYS A 106 -0.39 8.21 1.68
N VAL A 107 0.80 7.86 2.16
CA VAL A 107 1.81 7.13 1.39
C VAL A 107 1.98 5.75 1.97
N ILE A 108 1.71 4.72 1.18
CA ILE A 108 1.78 3.31 1.59
C ILE A 108 3.06 2.69 1.02
N PRO A 109 4.01 2.26 1.85
CA PRO A 109 5.23 1.61 1.38
C PRO A 109 4.96 0.20 0.82
N ALA A 110 5.80 -0.27 -0.09
CA ALA A 110 5.66 -1.58 -0.75
C ALA A 110 5.46 -2.75 0.22
N LYS A 111 6.08 -2.71 1.41
CA LYS A 111 5.94 -3.72 2.46
C LYS A 111 4.52 -3.81 3.03
N ASP A 112 3.71 -2.75 2.91
CA ASP A 112 2.32 -2.67 3.39
C ASP A 112 1.29 -2.80 2.25
N VAL A 113 1.76 -3.03 1.03
CA VAL A 113 0.93 -3.27 -0.16
C VAL A 113 0.46 -4.71 -0.23
N SER A 114 1.36 -5.66 0.00
CA SER A 114 1.08 -7.10 -0.12
C SER A 114 1.84 -7.91 0.92
N TYR A 115 1.32 -9.09 1.25
CA TYR A 115 2.03 -10.10 2.04
C TYR A 115 3.15 -10.80 1.24
N ALA A 116 3.04 -10.82 -0.08
CA ALA A 116 4.13 -11.24 -0.96
C ALA A 116 5.10 -10.08 -1.20
N LYS A 117 6.37 -10.41 -1.54
CA LYS A 117 7.37 -9.40 -1.89
C LYS A 117 6.93 -8.62 -3.12
N VAL A 118 6.81 -7.31 -2.99
CA VAL A 118 6.51 -6.38 -4.08
C VAL A 118 7.82 -5.70 -4.50
N GLU A 119 8.23 -5.92 -5.74
CA GLU A 119 9.44 -5.29 -6.30
C GLU A 119 9.15 -3.92 -6.89
N ASN A 120 7.95 -3.76 -7.46
CA ASN A 120 7.53 -2.52 -8.09
C ASN A 120 6.01 -2.34 -7.96
N CYS A 121 5.58 -1.33 -7.20
CA CYS A 121 4.15 -1.09 -6.99
C CYS A 121 3.42 -0.63 -8.26
N ARG A 122 4.14 -0.10 -9.27
CA ARG A 122 3.55 0.30 -10.57
C ARG A 122 2.99 -0.86 -11.38
N ASP A 123 3.49 -2.08 -11.11
CA ASP A 123 3.02 -3.28 -11.81
C ASP A 123 1.68 -3.76 -11.24
N ILE A 124 1.31 -3.28 -10.04
CA ILE A 124 0.11 -3.69 -9.31
C ILE A 124 -0.96 -2.61 -9.36
N TYR A 125 -0.58 -1.33 -9.23
CA TYR A 125 -1.50 -0.20 -9.09
C TYR A 125 -1.21 0.92 -10.08
N LYS A 126 -2.29 1.55 -10.54
CA LYS A 126 -2.27 2.73 -11.42
C LYS A 126 -3.08 3.87 -10.79
N ALA A 127 -2.82 5.10 -11.25
CA ALA A 127 -3.63 6.25 -10.90
C ALA A 127 -5.10 6.01 -11.30
N GLY A 128 -6.03 6.32 -10.40
CA GLY A 128 -7.46 6.09 -10.57
C GLY A 128 -7.99 4.75 -10.02
N ASP A 129 -7.12 3.80 -9.70
CA ASP A 129 -7.55 2.54 -9.08
C ASP A 129 -8.18 2.80 -7.71
N SER A 130 -9.16 1.97 -7.35
CA SER A 130 -9.74 1.93 -6.01
C SER A 130 -9.15 0.77 -5.21
N VAL A 131 -8.83 1.01 -3.94
CA VAL A 131 -8.16 0.02 -3.09
C VAL A 131 -8.68 0.10 -1.66
N GLY A 132 -9.00 -1.08 -1.09
CA GLY A 132 -9.30 -1.17 0.34
C GLY A 132 -8.05 -1.01 1.18
N ILE A 133 -8.12 -0.17 2.20
CA ILE A 133 -7.04 0.06 3.15
C ILE A 133 -7.50 -0.11 4.59
N ARG A 134 -6.60 -0.58 5.45
CA ARG A 134 -6.75 -0.48 6.90
C ARG A 134 -6.00 0.75 7.40
N VAL A 135 -6.74 1.65 8.04
CA VAL A 135 -6.21 2.90 8.62
C VAL A 135 -5.42 2.60 9.89
N LYS A 136 -4.32 3.32 10.08
CA LYS A 136 -3.43 3.21 11.24
C LYS A 136 -2.86 4.56 11.64
N ASN A 137 -2.50 4.69 12.93
CA ASN A 137 -1.78 5.84 13.47
C ASN A 137 -2.41 7.17 13.06
N VAL A 138 -3.70 7.32 13.29
CA VAL A 138 -4.44 8.55 12.97
C VAL A 138 -4.02 9.66 13.94
N VAL A 139 -3.58 10.78 13.37
CA VAL A 139 -3.31 12.02 14.10
C VAL A 139 -4.21 13.10 13.53
N LYS A 140 -5.12 13.60 14.35
CA LYS A 140 -6.05 14.69 14.02
C LYS A 140 -5.54 15.99 14.62
N ASP A 141 -5.60 17.05 13.83
CA ASP A 141 -5.35 18.42 14.24
C ASP A 141 -6.68 19.19 14.11
N GLU A 142 -7.31 19.44 15.25
CA GLU A 142 -8.65 20.04 15.30
C GLU A 142 -8.64 21.52 14.89
N ASP A 143 -7.54 22.24 15.16
CA ASP A 143 -7.44 23.68 14.88
C ASP A 143 -7.49 23.97 13.38
N VAL A 144 -6.89 23.10 12.56
CA VAL A 144 -6.83 23.27 11.10
C VAL A 144 -7.60 22.17 10.35
N CYS A 145 -8.36 21.34 11.04
CA CYS A 145 -9.03 20.15 10.49
C CYS A 145 -8.06 19.30 9.65
N GLY A 146 -6.84 19.18 10.13
CA GLY A 146 -5.76 18.40 9.51
C GLY A 146 -5.81 16.95 9.93
N VAL A 147 -5.55 16.03 8.98
CA VAL A 147 -5.46 14.60 9.26
C VAL A 147 -4.18 14.04 8.66
N ARG A 148 -3.43 13.32 9.47
CA ARG A 148 -2.31 12.47 9.04
C ARG A 148 -2.57 11.06 9.52
N PHE A 149 -2.36 10.09 8.66
CA PHE A 149 -2.53 8.68 8.98
C PHE A 149 -1.55 7.81 8.21
N ALA A 150 -1.30 6.62 8.71
CA ALA A 150 -0.68 5.53 7.97
C ALA A 150 -1.77 4.56 7.50
N ALA A 151 -1.48 3.75 6.50
CA ALA A 151 -2.40 2.74 6.01
C ALA A 151 -1.69 1.50 5.51
N SER A 152 -2.44 0.40 5.46
CA SER A 152 -1.96 -0.87 4.92
C SER A 152 -3.01 -1.48 4.00
N ILE A 153 -2.63 -1.75 2.76
CA ILE A 153 -3.48 -2.43 1.78
C ILE A 153 -3.56 -3.93 2.13
N LYS A 154 -2.42 -4.53 2.47
CA LYS A 154 -2.37 -5.97 2.80
C LYS A 154 -3.28 -6.31 3.99
N GLU A 155 -3.35 -5.44 5.00
CA GLU A 155 -4.15 -5.70 6.20
C GLU A 155 -5.65 -5.42 6.04
N ALA A 156 -6.05 -4.81 4.92
CA ALA A 156 -7.46 -4.69 4.55
C ALA A 156 -8.09 -6.05 4.14
N ARG A 157 -7.26 -7.05 3.88
CA ARG A 157 -7.69 -8.40 3.50
C ARG A 157 -7.20 -9.42 4.53
N PRO A 158 -7.89 -10.56 4.67
CA PRO A 158 -7.38 -11.66 5.49
C PRO A 158 -5.97 -12.05 5.05
N ASP A 159 -5.09 -12.33 6.01
CA ASP A 159 -3.73 -12.76 5.72
C ASP A 159 -3.72 -14.18 5.11
N PRO A 160 -3.41 -14.33 3.82
CA PRO A 160 -3.42 -15.64 3.16
C PRO A 160 -2.35 -16.57 3.73
N ARG A 161 -1.34 -16.02 4.43
CA ARG A 161 -0.29 -16.82 5.06
C ARG A 161 -0.84 -17.65 6.21
N LYS A 162 -1.87 -17.19 6.93
CA LYS A 162 -2.46 -17.94 8.04
C LYS A 162 -3.00 -19.29 7.60
N ASP A 163 -3.69 -19.35 6.48
CA ASP A 163 -4.25 -20.58 5.96
C ASP A 163 -3.19 -21.44 5.25
N ALA A 164 -2.25 -20.82 4.56
CA ALA A 164 -1.11 -21.53 4.00
C ALA A 164 -0.23 -22.15 5.09
N PHE A 165 0.03 -21.39 6.17
CA PHE A 165 0.85 -21.83 7.30
C PHE A 165 0.30 -23.09 8.01
N LYS A 166 -1.02 -23.22 8.10
CA LYS A 166 -1.69 -24.42 8.69
C LYS A 166 -1.39 -25.70 7.92
N ARG A 167 -1.09 -25.60 6.61
CA ARG A 167 -0.81 -26.76 5.74
C ARG A 167 0.56 -27.39 6.02
N TYR A 168 1.48 -26.61 6.59
CA TYR A 168 2.84 -27.05 6.87
C TYR A 168 2.92 -27.60 8.29
N VAL A 169 3.28 -28.87 8.39
CA VAL A 169 3.39 -29.58 9.67
C VAL A 169 4.84 -29.88 10.03
N ARG A 170 5.14 -29.90 11.31
CA ARG A 170 6.46 -30.30 11.81
C ARG A 170 6.76 -31.73 11.38
N ASN A 171 8.01 -31.98 10.98
CA ASN A 171 8.49 -33.22 10.38
C ASN A 171 7.91 -33.56 8.98
N GLY A 172 7.13 -32.65 8.38
CA GLY A 172 6.72 -32.75 6.99
C GLY A 172 7.85 -32.36 6.03
N ILE A 173 7.88 -33.01 4.85
CA ILE A 173 8.84 -32.70 3.78
C ILE A 173 8.07 -31.99 2.67
N TYR A 174 8.60 -30.86 2.23
CA TYR A 174 7.99 -30.02 1.20
C TYR A 174 9.02 -29.55 0.20
N GLN A 175 8.59 -29.29 -1.02
CA GLN A 175 9.43 -28.67 -2.04
C GLN A 175 9.20 -27.15 -2.06
N GLY A 176 10.28 -26.40 -2.21
CA GLY A 176 10.24 -24.96 -2.34
C GLY A 176 11.40 -24.43 -3.17
N LYS A 177 11.28 -23.16 -3.55
CA LYS A 177 12.27 -22.45 -4.35
C LYS A 177 13.16 -21.57 -3.46
N VAL A 178 14.47 -21.65 -3.64
CA VAL A 178 15.44 -20.78 -2.96
C VAL A 178 15.26 -19.35 -3.45
N THR A 179 14.98 -18.43 -2.52
CA THR A 179 14.73 -17.00 -2.83
C THR A 179 15.85 -16.09 -2.35
N MET A 180 16.55 -16.46 -1.27
CA MET A 180 17.60 -15.62 -0.69
C MET A 180 18.62 -16.48 0.07
N LEU A 181 19.88 -16.07 -0.01
CA LEU A 181 20.97 -16.61 0.80
C LEU A 181 21.37 -15.57 1.85
N GLN A 182 21.40 -15.97 3.10
CA GLN A 182 21.89 -15.14 4.21
C GLN A 182 23.29 -15.59 4.60
N THR A 183 24.27 -14.72 4.33
CA THR A 183 25.70 -15.00 4.59
C THR A 183 26.34 -14.00 5.54
N ASP A 184 25.54 -13.21 6.26
CA ASP A 184 26.04 -12.22 7.21
C ASP A 184 26.85 -12.86 8.33
N VAL A 185 28.00 -12.24 8.64
CA VAL A 185 28.95 -12.71 9.67
C VAL A 185 28.33 -12.69 11.06
N ASP A 186 27.40 -11.74 11.30
CA ASP A 186 26.75 -11.53 12.62
C ASP A 186 25.43 -12.31 12.79
N LYS A 187 24.96 -12.98 11.75
CA LYS A 187 23.70 -13.75 11.77
C LYS A 187 23.95 -15.19 11.37
N ALA A 188 23.08 -16.08 11.84
CA ALA A 188 23.14 -17.48 11.43
C ALA A 188 23.06 -17.60 9.90
N SER A 189 24.10 -18.12 9.28
CA SER A 189 24.11 -18.40 7.84
C SER A 189 22.97 -19.36 7.48
N GLY A 190 22.19 -19.02 6.46
CA GLY A 190 21.02 -19.79 6.09
C GLY A 190 20.49 -19.47 4.71
N VAL A 191 19.44 -20.17 4.37
CA VAL A 191 18.77 -20.14 3.07
C VAL A 191 17.29 -19.88 3.31
N PHE A 192 16.74 -18.90 2.63
CA PHE A 192 15.29 -18.70 2.59
C PHE A 192 14.72 -19.46 1.40
N VAL A 193 13.72 -20.28 1.70
CA VAL A 193 13.03 -21.12 0.73
C VAL A 193 11.54 -20.74 0.73
N SER A 194 11.04 -20.30 -0.42
CA SER A 194 9.63 -20.00 -0.58
C SER A 194 8.83 -21.24 -0.90
N LEU A 195 7.78 -21.48 -0.14
CA LEU A 195 6.81 -22.56 -0.31
C LEU A 195 5.56 -22.07 -1.02
N PRO A 196 4.73 -22.96 -1.59
CA PRO A 196 3.42 -22.64 -2.14
C PRO A 196 2.51 -21.91 -1.12
N GLY A 197 1.95 -20.74 -1.54
CA GLY A 197 1.34 -19.78 -0.63
C GLY A 197 2.44 -18.89 -0.01
N PRO A 198 2.27 -17.61 0.23
CA PRO A 198 3.33 -16.64 0.56
C PRO A 198 4.00 -16.94 1.93
N ILE A 199 4.61 -18.10 2.04
CA ILE A 199 5.30 -18.62 3.22
C ILE A 199 6.76 -18.88 2.89
N ASP A 200 7.65 -18.26 3.66
CA ASP A 200 9.08 -18.51 3.58
C ASP A 200 9.55 -19.36 4.76
N VAL A 201 10.46 -20.27 4.48
CA VAL A 201 11.11 -21.13 5.47
C VAL A 201 12.57 -20.74 5.58
N PHE A 202 13.04 -20.46 6.78
CA PHE A 202 14.45 -20.30 7.04
C PHE A 202 15.09 -21.66 7.29
N CYS A 203 16.02 -22.04 6.43
CA CYS A 203 16.80 -23.26 6.54
C CYS A 203 18.24 -22.94 6.94
N LYS A 204 18.76 -23.60 7.96
CA LYS A 204 20.19 -23.49 8.30
C LYS A 204 21.02 -23.92 7.10
N ALA A 205 22.13 -23.22 6.87
CA ALA A 205 23.06 -23.54 5.78
C ALA A 205 23.45 -25.02 5.80
N PRO A 206 23.32 -25.74 4.67
CA PRO A 206 23.76 -27.14 4.58
C PRO A 206 25.27 -27.22 4.65
N ARG A 207 25.78 -28.32 5.23
CA ARG A 207 27.23 -28.51 5.43
C ARG A 207 27.98 -28.86 4.15
N MET A 208 27.31 -29.43 3.15
CA MET A 208 28.00 -29.99 1.97
C MET A 208 27.97 -29.04 0.76
N VAL A 209 26.78 -28.71 0.27
CA VAL A 209 26.63 -27.88 -0.94
C VAL A 209 25.58 -26.81 -0.66
N MET A 210 25.95 -25.54 -0.83
CA MET A 210 24.98 -24.43 -0.78
C MET A 210 24.16 -24.42 -2.06
N PRO A 211 22.85 -24.37 -1.96
CA PRO A 211 21.99 -24.17 -3.12
C PRO A 211 22.12 -22.74 -3.66
N GLU A 212 21.82 -22.56 -4.93
CA GLU A 212 21.79 -21.26 -5.58
C GLU A 212 20.37 -20.66 -5.54
N ILE A 213 20.29 -19.34 -5.67
CA ILE A 213 18.98 -18.66 -5.79
C ILE A 213 18.29 -19.17 -7.05
N GLY A 214 17.07 -19.66 -6.89
CA GLY A 214 16.28 -20.25 -7.97
C GLY A 214 16.19 -21.77 -7.92
N ASP A 215 17.13 -22.45 -7.23
CA ASP A 215 17.08 -23.91 -7.09
C ASP A 215 15.80 -24.39 -6.40
N ILE A 216 15.33 -25.55 -6.81
CA ILE A 216 14.25 -26.27 -6.13
C ILE A 216 14.88 -27.19 -5.08
N VAL A 217 14.42 -27.04 -3.85
CA VAL A 217 14.94 -27.83 -2.72
C VAL A 217 13.81 -28.55 -1.99
N SER A 218 14.10 -29.77 -1.54
CA SER A 218 13.25 -30.50 -0.59
C SER A 218 13.68 -30.15 0.82
N ILE A 219 12.77 -29.65 1.63
CA ILE A 219 13.00 -29.22 3.01
C ILE A 219 12.17 -30.01 4.00
N LEU A 220 12.77 -30.34 5.13
CA LEU A 220 12.08 -30.89 6.30
C LEU A 220 11.77 -29.74 7.25
N ILE A 221 10.50 -29.56 7.61
CA ILE A 221 10.11 -28.57 8.63
C ILE A 221 10.51 -29.07 10.02
N VAL A 222 11.41 -28.33 10.67
CA VAL A 222 11.95 -28.66 12.00
C VAL A 222 11.21 -27.89 13.11
N GLY A 223 10.84 -26.63 12.84
CA GLY A 223 10.18 -25.76 13.80
C GLY A 223 9.11 -24.92 13.16
N LYS A 224 8.17 -24.48 14.00
CA LYS A 224 7.01 -23.68 13.61
C LYS A 224 6.68 -22.69 14.72
N ASP A 225 6.56 -21.40 14.37
CA ASP A 225 6.08 -20.32 15.24
C ASP A 225 4.75 -19.81 14.68
N GLU A 226 3.68 -20.05 15.42
CA GLU A 226 2.33 -19.70 15.00
C GLU A 226 2.02 -18.21 15.17
N GLU A 227 2.66 -17.54 16.13
CA GLU A 227 2.43 -16.12 16.39
C GLU A 227 3.03 -15.25 15.28
N ASN A 228 4.26 -15.58 14.88
CA ASN A 228 5.00 -14.81 13.87
C ASN A 228 4.88 -15.40 12.45
N LEU A 229 4.17 -16.50 12.28
CA LEU A 229 4.04 -17.26 11.02
C LEU A 229 5.42 -17.61 10.41
N LEU A 230 6.36 -18.04 11.26
CA LEU A 230 7.69 -18.42 10.86
C LEU A 230 7.87 -19.94 10.83
N LEU A 231 8.57 -20.41 9.82
CA LEU A 231 8.95 -21.81 9.69
C LEU A 231 10.48 -21.94 9.67
N TRP A 232 10.99 -22.96 10.34
CA TRP A 232 12.38 -23.38 10.26
C TRP A 232 12.47 -24.75 9.63
N GLY A 233 13.45 -24.92 8.76
CA GLY A 233 13.64 -26.17 8.04
C GLY A 233 15.09 -26.60 7.92
N SER A 234 15.27 -27.80 7.40
CA SER A 234 16.56 -28.37 7.01
C SER A 234 16.46 -28.87 5.57
N ILE A 235 17.38 -28.45 4.73
CA ILE A 235 17.44 -28.90 3.34
C ILE A 235 17.88 -30.38 3.32
N LYS A 236 17.10 -31.21 2.63
CA LYS A 236 17.38 -32.64 2.46
C LYS A 236 17.91 -32.96 1.10
N HIS A 237 17.44 -32.32 0.07
CA HIS A 237 17.84 -32.55 -1.32
C HIS A 237 17.73 -31.24 -2.11
N THR A 238 18.65 -31.06 -3.07
CA THR A 238 18.65 -29.90 -3.98
C THR A 238 18.59 -30.43 -5.41
N GLU A 239 17.56 -30.00 -6.14
CA GLU A 239 17.47 -30.21 -7.58
C GLU A 239 18.01 -28.95 -8.25
N LYS A 240 19.18 -29.06 -8.89
CA LYS A 240 19.71 -27.94 -9.67
C LYS A 240 18.83 -27.70 -10.90
N GLN A 241 18.36 -26.48 -11.09
CA GLN A 241 17.77 -26.10 -12.38
C GLN A 241 18.89 -26.16 -13.43
N SER A 242 18.80 -27.11 -14.35
CA SER A 242 19.61 -27.08 -15.57
C SER A 242 19.18 -25.84 -16.35
N VAL A 243 20.03 -24.82 -16.38
CA VAL A 243 19.85 -23.65 -17.26
C VAL A 243 19.89 -24.20 -18.69
N ARG A 244 18.74 -24.20 -19.34
CA ARG A 244 18.60 -24.38 -20.81
C ARG A 244 18.67 -23.04 -21.49
#